data_29c0ae890f5142e677b468e8dda9a9ae
#
_entry.id   29c0ae890f5142e677b468e8dda9a9ae
#
_cell.length_a   1.000
_cell.length_b   1.000
_cell.length_c   1.000
_cell.angle_alpha   90.00
_cell.angle_beta   90.00
_cell.angle_gamma   90.00
#
_symmetry.space_group_name_H-M   'P 1'
#
loop_
_entity.id
_entity.type
_entity.pdbx_description
1 polymer ?
#
loop_
_entity_poly.entity_id
_entity_poly.type
_entity_poly.pdbx_seq_one_letter_code
_entity_poly.pdbx_strand_id
1 'polypeptide(L)'
;MGYDLLIKNGRVFDGTGSPWFRGDVAIAGERIARVGRIDPAEAGEVIDADGLAVSPGFVDVHSHSGFSLITNPEADSFVRQGITTVMNGNCGFSPAPIGEEAEEAFRELLGLDVDWLSFAEYLGKLEGQGVAINAGSYTGLANLRVSAMMEGAWDREPTPAEMEIMKAMLARSMEEGSFGLSSGLEYQPMTLVETQELIELCSVAARYGGIYSVHARSRDVKVVEAAMEAVEIGEKAGIQVEGAHWGARFPSDGKTKHIVDIAEEARERGVDVAFDQVPWTMDGAGVGWCGCGLIEPIIIGSKYTDKGGKFTLEMLRDPEVVEFLRRDLPNRQYGPILAGRRGLLDSWDRMLVAHCEKSPQFNGMNLRQIGEATGKDPFDALIDILVAEGEGFERAWGAVGITSLWDTNFSLLHPHCSVAIDSANDSPNPPLGDSPVGESTTRAYGQYPYFFEKWVREDRVLTMEEAVRKCTGLPAQ
;
A
#
# COMPACT_ATOMS: atom_id res chain seq x y z
N MET A 1 38.51 -2.71 -21.97
CA MET A 1 37.81 -2.57 -20.70
C MET A 1 36.72 -3.59 -20.71
N GLY A 2 36.60 -4.37 -19.67
CA GLY A 2 35.62 -5.47 -19.63
C GLY A 2 34.27 -5.09 -18.95
N TYR A 3 34.31 -4.06 -18.08
CA TYR A 3 33.14 -3.64 -17.29
C TYR A 3 32.96 -2.12 -17.34
N ASP A 4 31.72 -1.66 -17.26
CA ASP A 4 31.42 -0.23 -17.26
C ASP A 4 31.65 0.36 -15.86
N LEU A 5 31.22 -0.37 -14.81
CA LEU A 5 31.30 0.04 -13.41
C LEU A 5 31.81 -1.13 -12.55
N LEU A 6 32.65 -0.81 -11.58
CA LEU A 6 33.10 -1.71 -10.52
C LEU A 6 32.84 -1.11 -9.15
N ILE A 7 32.00 -1.78 -8.35
CA ILE A 7 31.84 -1.50 -6.93
C ILE A 7 32.76 -2.43 -6.16
N LYS A 8 33.81 -1.89 -5.51
CA LYS A 8 34.86 -2.72 -4.89
C LYS A 8 34.89 -2.63 -3.37
N ASN A 9 35.48 -3.64 -2.73
CA ASN A 9 35.72 -3.71 -1.28
C ASN A 9 34.46 -3.77 -0.41
N GLY A 10 33.28 -3.91 -0.98
CA GLY A 10 32.03 -3.90 -0.25
C GLY A 10 31.77 -5.14 0.61
N ARG A 11 30.92 -4.98 1.63
CA ARG A 11 30.24 -6.11 2.29
C ARG A 11 29.01 -6.46 1.44
N VAL A 12 29.11 -7.51 0.64
CA VAL A 12 28.07 -7.89 -0.32
C VAL A 12 27.01 -8.74 0.39
N PHE A 13 25.77 -8.24 0.34
CA PHE A 13 24.56 -8.93 0.73
C PHE A 13 23.81 -9.28 -0.56
N ASP A 14 23.74 -10.56 -0.90
CA ASP A 14 23.23 -10.99 -2.21
C ASP A 14 21.70 -11.12 -2.31
N GLY A 15 21.00 -10.84 -1.23
CA GLY A 15 19.53 -10.93 -1.17
C GLY A 15 18.98 -12.33 -0.87
N THR A 16 19.83 -13.34 -0.69
CA THR A 16 19.39 -14.71 -0.39
C THR A 16 19.11 -14.97 1.10
N GLY A 17 19.58 -14.05 1.97
CA GLY A 17 19.61 -14.27 3.43
C GLY A 17 20.87 -15.00 3.90
N SER A 18 21.75 -15.40 2.99
CA SER A 18 23.05 -15.99 3.31
C SER A 18 23.99 -14.95 3.94
N PRO A 19 24.98 -15.38 4.78
CA PRO A 19 25.94 -14.46 5.36
C PRO A 19 26.64 -13.61 4.29
N TRP A 20 26.79 -12.31 4.58
CA TRP A 20 27.53 -11.40 3.70
C TRP A 20 28.97 -11.85 3.50
N PHE A 21 29.55 -11.46 2.38
CA PHE A 21 30.97 -11.70 2.09
C PHE A 21 31.65 -10.42 1.58
N ARG A 22 32.96 -10.32 1.74
CA ARG A 22 33.74 -9.20 1.16
C ARG A 22 34.02 -9.50 -0.30
N GLY A 23 33.58 -8.60 -1.18
CA GLY A 23 33.77 -8.78 -2.62
C GLY A 23 33.56 -7.52 -3.41
N ASP A 24 33.82 -7.64 -4.71
CA ASP A 24 33.59 -6.61 -5.70
C ASP A 24 32.43 -7.03 -6.60
N VAL A 25 31.68 -6.06 -7.12
CA VAL A 25 30.57 -6.28 -8.06
C VAL A 25 30.85 -5.50 -9.33
N ALA A 26 31.04 -6.21 -10.45
CA ALA A 26 31.26 -5.62 -11.77
C ALA A 26 29.97 -5.62 -12.59
N ILE A 27 29.72 -4.50 -13.27
CA ILE A 27 28.55 -4.24 -14.07
C ILE A 27 28.99 -3.99 -15.52
N ALA A 28 28.29 -4.65 -16.45
CA ALA A 28 28.45 -4.43 -17.89
C ALA A 28 27.05 -4.21 -18.50
N GLY A 29 26.81 -3.05 -19.08
CA GLY A 29 25.49 -2.60 -19.49
C GLY A 29 24.53 -2.59 -18.29
N GLU A 30 23.41 -3.27 -18.41
CA GLU A 30 22.36 -3.33 -17.38
C GLU A 30 22.46 -4.58 -16.48
N ARG A 31 23.60 -5.29 -16.50
CA ARG A 31 23.71 -6.58 -15.79
C ARG A 31 24.91 -6.62 -14.85
N ILE A 32 24.72 -7.28 -13.72
CA ILE A 32 25.82 -7.76 -12.88
C ILE A 32 26.55 -8.83 -13.65
N ALA A 33 27.76 -8.51 -14.13
CA ALA A 33 28.55 -9.40 -14.97
C ALA A 33 29.42 -10.36 -14.15
N ARG A 34 29.88 -9.91 -12.97
CA ARG A 34 30.75 -10.73 -12.10
C ARG A 34 30.71 -10.24 -10.66
N VAL A 35 30.77 -11.18 -9.74
CA VAL A 35 30.94 -10.92 -8.31
C VAL A 35 32.18 -11.68 -7.82
N GLY A 36 33.08 -11.03 -7.06
CA GLY A 36 34.30 -11.65 -6.53
C GLY A 36 35.42 -10.64 -6.43
N ARG A 37 36.65 -11.07 -6.62
CA ARG A 37 37.83 -10.18 -6.70
C ARG A 37 38.07 -9.80 -8.15
N ILE A 38 38.13 -8.49 -8.42
CA ILE A 38 38.22 -7.94 -9.77
C ILE A 38 39.29 -6.87 -9.80
N ASP A 39 40.12 -6.88 -10.85
CA ASP A 39 41.11 -5.83 -11.03
C ASP A 39 40.42 -4.51 -11.45
N PRO A 40 40.63 -3.41 -10.70
CA PRO A 40 40.07 -2.11 -11.05
C PRO A 40 40.45 -1.63 -12.47
N ALA A 41 41.55 -2.08 -13.03
CA ALA A 41 41.93 -1.75 -14.37
C ALA A 41 41.02 -2.34 -15.46
N GLU A 42 40.18 -3.32 -15.11
CA GLU A 42 39.19 -3.92 -16.01
C GLU A 42 37.92 -3.08 -16.17
N ALA A 43 37.67 -2.04 -15.33
CA ALA A 43 36.47 -1.22 -15.32
C ALA A 43 36.73 0.23 -15.78
N GLY A 44 35.67 0.82 -16.36
CA GLY A 44 35.66 2.24 -16.77
C GLY A 44 35.53 3.19 -15.60
N GLU A 45 34.64 2.86 -14.66
CA GLU A 45 34.40 3.61 -13.43
C GLU A 45 34.56 2.69 -12.21
N VAL A 46 35.04 3.23 -11.09
CA VAL A 46 35.23 2.48 -9.85
C VAL A 46 34.68 3.23 -8.66
N ILE A 47 33.76 2.57 -7.94
CA ILE A 47 33.24 3.03 -6.65
C ILE A 47 33.91 2.22 -5.54
N ASP A 48 34.56 2.87 -4.59
CA ASP A 48 35.13 2.21 -3.43
C ASP A 48 34.07 2.15 -2.30
N ALA A 49 33.57 0.95 -2.04
CA ALA A 49 32.59 0.66 -1.01
C ALA A 49 33.19 0.11 0.28
N ASP A 50 34.48 0.43 0.58
CA ASP A 50 35.09 -0.04 1.82
C ASP A 50 34.30 0.47 3.05
N GLY A 51 33.97 -0.46 3.94
CA GLY A 51 33.12 -0.17 5.10
C GLY A 51 31.61 -0.10 4.81
N LEU A 52 31.16 -0.10 3.57
CA LEU A 52 29.76 -0.02 3.17
C LEU A 52 29.16 -1.41 2.91
N ALA A 53 27.83 -1.49 3.03
CA ALA A 53 27.03 -2.60 2.54
C ALA A 53 26.71 -2.39 1.05
N VAL A 54 26.80 -3.45 0.27
CA VAL A 54 26.37 -3.50 -1.13
C VAL A 54 25.29 -4.57 -1.24
N SER A 55 24.10 -4.19 -1.69
CA SER A 55 22.95 -5.08 -1.85
C SER A 55 22.27 -4.85 -3.19
N PRO A 56 21.43 -5.78 -3.66
CA PRO A 56 20.47 -5.48 -4.73
C PRO A 56 19.60 -4.27 -4.34
N GLY A 57 19.06 -3.56 -5.32
CA GLY A 57 18.05 -2.56 -5.08
C GLY A 57 16.79 -3.18 -4.47
N PHE A 58 16.07 -2.43 -3.66
CA PHE A 58 14.88 -2.93 -2.99
C PHE A 58 13.73 -3.07 -3.97
N VAL A 59 12.97 -4.15 -3.81
CA VAL A 59 11.74 -4.46 -4.54
C VAL A 59 10.58 -4.26 -3.58
N ASP A 60 9.72 -3.30 -3.87
CA ASP A 60 8.51 -3.04 -3.10
C ASP A 60 7.30 -3.67 -3.79
N VAL A 61 6.68 -4.65 -3.14
CA VAL A 61 5.55 -5.43 -3.70
C VAL A 61 4.20 -4.72 -3.53
N HIS A 62 4.17 -3.64 -2.74
CA HIS A 62 2.92 -2.96 -2.41
C HIS A 62 3.06 -1.44 -2.51
N SER A 63 2.90 -0.93 -3.71
CA SER A 63 2.98 0.50 -4.00
C SER A 63 1.69 1.04 -4.62
N HIS A 64 1.42 2.32 -4.35
CA HIS A 64 0.34 3.10 -4.95
C HIS A 64 0.87 4.16 -5.92
N SER A 65 2.10 4.01 -6.41
CA SER A 65 2.77 5.00 -7.26
C SER A 65 2.41 4.95 -8.75
N GLY A 66 1.40 4.16 -9.14
CA GLY A 66 1.01 4.00 -10.54
C GLY A 66 0.71 5.32 -11.26
N PHE A 67 0.00 6.24 -10.60
CA PHE A 67 -0.27 7.57 -11.14
C PHE A 67 0.84 8.57 -10.81
N SER A 68 1.40 8.50 -9.61
CA SER A 68 2.43 9.45 -9.20
C SER A 68 3.75 9.29 -9.98
N LEU A 69 4.03 8.14 -10.57
CA LEU A 69 5.14 7.97 -11.52
C LEU A 69 4.93 8.73 -12.83
N ILE A 70 3.68 9.04 -13.22
CA ILE A 70 3.40 9.91 -14.36
C ILE A 70 3.75 11.36 -14.03
N THR A 71 3.40 11.82 -12.82
CA THR A 71 3.62 13.21 -12.40
C THR A 71 5.00 13.45 -11.78
N ASN A 72 5.60 12.43 -11.20
CA ASN A 72 6.93 12.45 -10.58
C ASN A 72 7.76 11.23 -11.03
N PRO A 73 8.26 11.22 -12.28
CA PRO A 73 8.99 10.09 -12.85
C PRO A 73 10.37 9.85 -12.20
N GLU A 74 10.93 10.84 -11.51
CA GLU A 74 12.20 10.72 -10.78
C GLU A 74 12.08 9.86 -9.53
N ALA A 75 10.86 9.65 -9.02
CA ALA A 75 10.55 8.83 -7.84
C ALA A 75 11.46 9.12 -6.64
N ASP A 76 11.80 10.39 -6.43
CA ASP A 76 12.82 10.88 -5.49
C ASP A 76 12.74 10.23 -4.11
N SER A 77 11.55 10.17 -3.51
CA SER A 77 11.36 9.62 -2.19
C SER A 77 11.66 8.12 -2.11
N PHE A 78 11.43 7.39 -3.20
CA PHE A 78 11.69 5.95 -3.29
C PHE A 78 13.16 5.65 -3.56
N VAL A 79 13.75 6.31 -4.56
CA VAL A 79 15.18 6.16 -4.88
C VAL A 79 16.05 6.43 -3.67
N ARG A 80 15.74 7.46 -2.88
CA ARG A 80 16.47 7.81 -1.64
C ARG A 80 16.37 6.77 -0.53
N GLN A 81 15.39 5.88 -0.58
CA GLN A 81 15.23 4.75 0.33
C GLN A 81 15.89 3.46 -0.19
N GLY A 82 16.42 3.47 -1.42
CA GLY A 82 17.02 2.31 -2.06
C GLY A 82 16.02 1.45 -2.85
N ILE A 83 14.78 1.91 -3.03
CA ILE A 83 13.76 1.23 -3.85
C ILE A 83 14.13 1.44 -5.32
N THR A 84 14.25 0.35 -6.07
CA THR A 84 14.57 0.34 -7.50
C THR A 84 13.51 -0.35 -8.35
N THR A 85 12.57 -1.02 -7.70
CA THR A 85 11.47 -1.72 -8.37
C THR A 85 10.22 -1.63 -7.51
N VAL A 86 9.08 -1.34 -8.13
CA VAL A 86 7.78 -1.28 -7.44
C VAL A 86 6.72 -2.08 -8.17
N MET A 87 5.81 -2.68 -7.40
CA MET A 87 4.57 -3.26 -7.88
C MET A 87 3.40 -2.35 -7.54
N ASN A 88 2.81 -1.75 -8.55
CA ASN A 88 1.67 -0.84 -8.44
C ASN A 88 0.33 -1.55 -8.60
N GLY A 89 -0.75 -0.78 -8.55
CA GLY A 89 -2.09 -1.30 -8.78
C GLY A 89 -2.61 -2.16 -7.64
N ASN A 90 -2.10 -1.98 -6.42
CA ASN A 90 -2.53 -2.68 -5.22
C ASN A 90 -3.89 -2.20 -4.71
N CYS A 91 -4.46 -2.93 -3.75
CA CYS A 91 -5.73 -2.62 -3.07
C CYS A 91 -6.91 -2.39 -4.03
N GLY A 92 -6.87 -2.98 -5.23
CA GLY A 92 -7.95 -2.95 -6.20
C GLY A 92 -8.02 -1.72 -7.09
N PHE A 93 -7.07 -0.80 -6.99
CA PHE A 93 -6.99 0.41 -7.80
C PHE A 93 -5.71 0.43 -8.63
N SER A 94 -5.84 0.54 -9.94
CA SER A 94 -4.70 0.55 -10.86
C SER A 94 -4.80 1.69 -11.87
N PRO A 95 -3.68 2.10 -12.50
CA PRO A 95 -3.73 3.13 -13.54
C PRO A 95 -4.43 2.68 -14.83
N ALA A 96 -4.51 1.38 -15.06
CA ALA A 96 -5.16 0.75 -16.21
C ALA A 96 -5.68 -0.67 -15.84
N PRO A 97 -6.63 -1.25 -16.57
CA PRO A 97 -7.33 -0.66 -17.70
C PRO A 97 -8.42 0.33 -17.29
N ILE A 98 -8.84 1.18 -18.23
CA ILE A 98 -9.97 2.11 -18.09
C ILE A 98 -10.90 1.86 -19.27
N GLY A 99 -12.19 1.64 -19.03
CA GLY A 99 -13.19 1.50 -20.09
C GLY A 99 -13.44 2.86 -20.78
N GLU A 100 -13.67 2.86 -22.09
CA GLU A 100 -13.90 4.08 -22.86
C GLU A 100 -15.03 4.94 -22.26
N GLU A 101 -16.12 4.32 -21.80
CA GLU A 101 -17.25 5.02 -21.19
C GLU A 101 -16.94 5.54 -19.77
N ALA A 102 -15.93 4.98 -19.10
CA ALA A 102 -15.50 5.36 -17.76
C ALA A 102 -14.38 6.40 -17.73
N GLU A 103 -13.80 6.76 -18.88
CA GLU A 103 -12.65 7.67 -18.99
C GLU A 103 -12.88 9.00 -18.26
N GLU A 104 -14.04 9.66 -18.52
CA GLU A 104 -14.35 10.95 -17.90
C GLU A 104 -14.47 10.84 -16.38
N ALA A 105 -15.11 9.75 -15.88
CA ALA A 105 -15.26 9.51 -14.44
C ALA A 105 -13.89 9.29 -13.77
N PHE A 106 -12.97 8.58 -14.43
CA PHE A 106 -11.60 8.41 -13.92
C PHE A 106 -10.82 9.72 -13.96
N ARG A 107 -10.95 10.51 -15.02
CA ARG A 107 -10.31 11.84 -15.15
C ARG A 107 -10.77 12.79 -14.05
N GLU A 108 -12.07 12.84 -13.76
CA GLU A 108 -12.62 13.64 -12.67
C GLU A 108 -12.15 13.13 -11.29
N LEU A 109 -12.17 11.83 -11.08
CA LEU A 109 -11.77 11.21 -9.80
C LEU A 109 -10.29 11.46 -9.50
N LEU A 110 -9.43 11.34 -10.51
CA LEU A 110 -7.97 11.42 -10.36
C LEU A 110 -7.44 12.85 -10.43
N GLY A 111 -8.22 13.78 -11.00
CA GLY A 111 -7.75 15.16 -11.28
C GLY A 111 -6.55 15.19 -12.25
N LEU A 112 -6.37 14.13 -13.04
CA LEU A 112 -5.30 13.98 -14.02
C LEU A 112 -5.86 13.89 -15.43
N ASP A 113 -5.11 14.40 -16.39
CA ASP A 113 -5.40 14.19 -17.80
C ASP A 113 -4.91 12.79 -18.22
N VAL A 114 -5.83 11.83 -18.16
CA VAL A 114 -5.57 10.43 -18.53
C VAL A 114 -5.69 10.33 -20.05
N ASP A 115 -4.60 10.03 -20.73
CA ASP A 115 -4.50 9.87 -22.18
C ASP A 115 -4.18 8.43 -22.59
N TRP A 116 -4.52 7.46 -21.74
CA TRP A 116 -4.40 6.03 -21.98
C TRP A 116 -5.64 5.29 -21.45
N LEU A 117 -6.00 4.18 -22.06
CA LEU A 117 -7.10 3.31 -21.63
C LEU A 117 -6.63 1.89 -21.36
N SER A 118 -5.70 1.37 -22.15
CA SER A 118 -5.18 0.02 -22.02
C SER A 118 -3.93 -0.04 -21.13
N PHE A 119 -3.60 -1.24 -20.70
CA PHE A 119 -2.39 -1.49 -19.91
C PHE A 119 -1.13 -1.22 -20.73
N ALA A 120 -1.13 -1.62 -22.02
CA ALA A 120 -0.01 -1.33 -22.93
C ALA A 120 0.22 0.15 -23.17
N GLU A 121 -0.84 0.96 -23.29
CA GLU A 121 -0.74 2.41 -23.43
C GLU A 121 -0.15 3.06 -22.17
N TYR A 122 -0.59 2.64 -20.98
CA TYR A 122 -0.03 3.09 -19.72
C TYR A 122 1.46 2.75 -19.59
N LEU A 123 1.85 1.50 -19.86
CA LEU A 123 3.27 1.10 -19.82
C LEU A 123 4.10 1.85 -20.86
N GLY A 124 3.55 2.04 -22.08
CA GLY A 124 4.16 2.84 -23.13
C GLY A 124 4.36 4.32 -22.73
N LYS A 125 3.44 4.87 -21.93
CA LYS A 125 3.58 6.23 -21.37
C LYS A 125 4.75 6.32 -20.42
N LEU A 126 4.86 5.36 -19.45
CA LEU A 126 5.99 5.30 -18.52
C LEU A 126 7.33 5.13 -19.26
N GLU A 127 7.37 4.22 -20.24
CA GLU A 127 8.58 3.97 -21.04
C GLU A 127 8.96 5.21 -21.87
N GLY A 128 7.97 5.85 -22.51
CA GLY A 128 8.20 7.02 -23.36
C GLY A 128 8.68 8.27 -22.63
N GLN A 129 8.22 8.50 -21.40
CA GLN A 129 8.71 9.62 -20.58
C GLN A 129 10.00 9.28 -19.81
N GLY A 130 10.25 8.00 -19.57
CA GLY A 130 11.31 7.52 -18.69
C GLY A 130 10.94 7.68 -17.20
N VAL A 131 11.23 6.65 -16.42
CA VAL A 131 11.06 6.65 -14.95
C VAL A 131 12.35 6.16 -14.28
N ALA A 132 12.64 6.67 -13.10
CA ALA A 132 13.91 6.38 -12.41
C ALA A 132 13.98 4.97 -11.80
N ILE A 133 12.86 4.26 -11.71
CA ILE A 133 12.75 2.92 -11.10
C ILE A 133 11.99 1.98 -12.04
N ASN A 134 12.18 0.68 -11.87
CA ASN A 134 11.36 -0.31 -12.57
C ASN A 134 9.96 -0.33 -11.95
N ALA A 135 8.94 -0.44 -12.80
CA ALA A 135 7.54 -0.47 -12.38
C ALA A 135 6.79 -1.61 -13.04
N GLY A 136 6.19 -2.47 -12.23
CA GLY A 136 5.13 -3.39 -12.62
C GLY A 136 3.79 -2.95 -12.05
N SER A 137 2.69 -3.57 -12.49
CA SER A 137 1.38 -3.25 -11.92
C SER A 137 0.43 -4.44 -12.01
N TYR A 138 -0.44 -4.55 -11.01
CA TYR A 138 -1.63 -5.39 -11.07
C TYR A 138 -2.77 -4.65 -11.80
N THR A 139 -3.75 -5.42 -12.26
CA THR A 139 -5.06 -4.91 -12.69
C THR A 139 -5.96 -4.76 -11.46
N GLY A 140 -6.45 -3.56 -11.21
CA GLY A 140 -7.35 -3.30 -10.09
C GLY A 140 -8.77 -3.77 -10.33
N LEU A 141 -9.38 -4.45 -9.37
CA LEU A 141 -10.76 -4.92 -9.45
C LEU A 141 -11.76 -3.76 -9.57
N ALA A 142 -11.53 -2.64 -8.88
CA ALA A 142 -12.36 -1.44 -9.00
C ALA A 142 -12.38 -0.92 -10.45
N ASN A 143 -11.22 -0.92 -11.12
CA ASN A 143 -11.13 -0.52 -12.52
C ASN A 143 -12.02 -1.39 -13.42
N LEU A 144 -11.95 -2.72 -13.24
CA LEU A 144 -12.77 -3.65 -14.03
C LEU A 144 -14.26 -3.44 -13.78
N ARG A 145 -14.67 -3.30 -12.50
CA ARG A 145 -16.07 -3.11 -12.13
C ARG A 145 -16.62 -1.79 -12.65
N VAL A 146 -15.92 -0.68 -12.43
CA VAL A 146 -16.36 0.65 -12.91
C VAL A 146 -16.42 0.67 -14.41
N SER A 147 -15.43 0.10 -15.10
CA SER A 147 -15.40 0.06 -16.57
C SER A 147 -16.50 -0.82 -17.19
N ALA A 148 -16.89 -1.92 -16.54
CA ALA A 148 -17.91 -2.84 -17.08
C ALA A 148 -19.34 -2.51 -16.65
N MET A 149 -19.50 -1.87 -15.48
CA MET A 149 -20.81 -1.72 -14.82
C MET A 149 -21.24 -0.26 -14.66
N MET A 150 -20.32 0.69 -14.83
CA MET A 150 -20.55 2.11 -14.59
C MET A 150 -21.13 2.38 -13.19
N GLU A 151 -22.23 3.11 -13.08
CA GLU A 151 -22.91 3.37 -11.78
C GLU A 151 -23.33 2.08 -11.05
N GLY A 152 -23.63 0.99 -11.78
CA GLY A 152 -23.96 -0.30 -11.19
C GLY A 152 -22.83 -0.94 -10.37
N ALA A 153 -21.58 -0.52 -10.57
CA ALA A 153 -20.45 -1.01 -9.80
C ALA A 153 -20.59 -0.77 -8.28
N TRP A 154 -21.32 0.27 -7.91
CA TRP A 154 -21.45 0.77 -6.54
C TRP A 154 -22.60 0.17 -5.72
N ASP A 155 -23.56 -0.50 -6.37
CA ASP A 155 -24.81 -0.90 -5.71
C ASP A 155 -25.29 -2.32 -5.98
N ARG A 156 -24.64 -3.10 -6.86
CA ARG A 156 -25.08 -4.46 -7.19
C ARG A 156 -23.94 -5.37 -7.64
N GLU A 157 -24.23 -6.64 -7.73
CA GLU A 157 -23.40 -7.63 -8.40
C GLU A 157 -23.41 -7.43 -9.92
N PRO A 158 -22.36 -7.89 -10.63
CA PRO A 158 -22.30 -7.85 -12.09
C PRO A 158 -23.32 -8.82 -12.70
N THR A 159 -23.92 -8.42 -13.80
CA THR A 159 -24.65 -9.36 -14.67
C THR A 159 -23.67 -10.34 -15.34
N PRO A 160 -24.12 -11.50 -15.87
CA PRO A 160 -23.25 -12.40 -16.62
C PRO A 160 -22.53 -11.72 -17.79
N ALA A 161 -23.15 -10.75 -18.46
CA ALA A 161 -22.54 -10.01 -19.57
C ALA A 161 -21.42 -9.08 -19.07
N GLU A 162 -21.64 -8.37 -17.98
CA GLU A 162 -20.63 -7.50 -17.34
C GLU A 162 -19.45 -8.33 -16.80
N MET A 163 -19.71 -9.51 -16.23
CA MET A 163 -18.66 -10.44 -15.81
C MET A 163 -17.78 -10.87 -17.00
N GLU A 164 -18.37 -11.19 -18.15
CA GLU A 164 -17.57 -11.53 -19.34
C GLU A 164 -16.77 -10.34 -19.86
N ILE A 165 -17.28 -9.12 -19.76
CA ILE A 165 -16.50 -7.89 -20.06
C ILE A 165 -15.31 -7.77 -19.11
N MET A 166 -15.50 -7.91 -17.79
CA MET A 166 -14.40 -7.85 -16.82
C MET A 166 -13.34 -8.92 -17.06
N LYS A 167 -13.77 -10.16 -17.37
CA LYS A 167 -12.86 -11.26 -17.71
C LYS A 167 -12.04 -10.96 -18.97
N ALA A 168 -12.68 -10.42 -20.00
CA ALA A 168 -12.01 -10.05 -21.24
C ALA A 168 -11.00 -8.89 -21.03
N MET A 169 -11.39 -7.88 -20.26
CA MET A 169 -10.49 -6.78 -19.90
C MET A 169 -9.28 -7.26 -19.11
N LEU A 170 -9.49 -8.13 -18.10
CA LEU A 170 -8.40 -8.72 -17.33
C LEU A 170 -7.47 -9.56 -18.20
N ALA A 171 -8.03 -10.43 -19.05
CA ALA A 171 -7.23 -11.26 -19.97
C ALA A 171 -6.35 -10.39 -20.87
N ARG A 172 -6.92 -9.32 -21.45
CA ARG A 172 -6.18 -8.35 -22.25
C ARG A 172 -5.09 -7.66 -21.44
N SER A 173 -5.38 -7.21 -20.23
CA SER A 173 -4.36 -6.61 -19.36
C SER A 173 -3.20 -7.58 -19.07
N MET A 174 -3.49 -8.86 -18.84
CA MET A 174 -2.46 -9.89 -18.65
C MET A 174 -1.59 -10.07 -19.90
N GLU A 175 -2.19 -10.07 -21.09
CA GLU A 175 -1.46 -10.12 -22.38
C GLU A 175 -0.60 -8.88 -22.61
N GLU A 176 -1.01 -7.74 -22.09
CA GLU A 176 -0.33 -6.45 -22.19
C GLU A 176 0.72 -6.22 -21.09
N GLY A 177 0.90 -7.15 -20.13
CA GLY A 177 1.98 -7.11 -19.13
C GLY A 177 1.55 -6.85 -17.69
N SER A 178 0.26 -6.97 -17.37
CA SER A 178 -0.21 -6.97 -15.96
C SER A 178 0.32 -8.20 -15.23
N PHE A 179 0.67 -8.04 -13.95
CA PHE A 179 1.15 -9.12 -13.09
C PHE A 179 0.04 -9.94 -12.41
N GLY A 180 -1.21 -9.55 -12.57
CA GLY A 180 -2.32 -10.25 -11.96
C GLY A 180 -3.50 -9.36 -11.64
N LEU A 181 -4.31 -9.78 -10.67
CA LEU A 181 -5.47 -9.07 -10.17
C LEU A 181 -5.20 -8.56 -8.76
N SER A 182 -5.59 -7.32 -8.47
CA SER A 182 -5.66 -6.84 -7.09
C SER A 182 -7.08 -6.52 -6.65
N SER A 183 -7.35 -6.65 -5.37
CA SER A 183 -8.61 -6.24 -4.76
C SER A 183 -8.39 -5.51 -3.43
N GLY A 184 -9.33 -4.62 -3.08
CA GLY A 184 -9.39 -3.96 -1.79
C GLY A 184 -10.81 -4.07 -1.23
N LEU A 185 -11.09 -5.19 -0.55
CA LEU A 185 -12.45 -5.59 -0.23
C LEU A 185 -13.09 -4.80 0.93
N GLU A 186 -12.34 -3.89 1.54
CA GLU A 186 -12.83 -2.87 2.48
C GLU A 186 -13.24 -1.56 1.78
N TYR A 187 -12.96 -1.40 0.48
CA TYR A 187 -13.20 -0.17 -0.27
C TYR A 187 -14.34 -0.30 -1.28
N GLN A 188 -15.14 0.76 -1.43
CA GLN A 188 -16.06 0.87 -2.55
C GLN A 188 -15.27 1.00 -3.88
N PRO A 189 -15.74 0.40 -4.98
CA PRO A 189 -16.97 -0.39 -5.12
C PRO A 189 -16.81 -1.89 -4.80
N MET A 190 -15.74 -2.31 -4.14
CA MET A 190 -15.39 -3.73 -3.95
C MET A 190 -16.00 -4.37 -2.69
N THR A 191 -16.63 -3.60 -1.81
CA THR A 191 -17.30 -4.13 -0.59
C THR A 191 -18.45 -5.09 -0.90
N LEU A 192 -19.06 -4.98 -2.09
CA LEU A 192 -20.18 -5.80 -2.55
C LEU A 192 -19.75 -7.05 -3.32
N VAL A 193 -18.45 -7.22 -3.55
CA VAL A 193 -17.92 -8.31 -4.36
C VAL A 193 -18.06 -9.64 -3.63
N GLU A 194 -18.69 -10.60 -4.26
CA GLU A 194 -18.82 -11.96 -3.74
C GLU A 194 -17.56 -12.79 -4.01
N THR A 195 -17.27 -13.75 -3.13
CA THR A 195 -16.10 -14.64 -3.27
C THR A 195 -16.07 -15.35 -4.62
N GLN A 196 -17.25 -15.71 -5.17
CA GLN A 196 -17.34 -16.38 -6.46
C GLN A 196 -16.89 -15.48 -7.63
N GLU A 197 -17.21 -14.17 -7.61
CA GLU A 197 -16.72 -13.19 -8.58
C GLU A 197 -15.18 -13.16 -8.59
N LEU A 198 -14.57 -13.14 -7.41
CA LEU A 198 -13.11 -13.17 -7.26
C LEU A 198 -12.50 -14.46 -7.80
N ILE A 199 -13.08 -15.63 -7.50
CA ILE A 199 -12.61 -16.93 -8.00
C ILE A 199 -12.63 -16.94 -9.53
N GLU A 200 -13.68 -16.44 -10.16
CA GLU A 200 -13.81 -16.41 -11.61
C GLU A 200 -12.77 -15.49 -12.27
N LEU A 201 -12.57 -14.30 -11.74
CA LEU A 201 -11.55 -13.36 -12.24
C LEU A 201 -10.13 -13.87 -11.98
N CYS A 202 -9.85 -14.34 -10.77
CA CYS A 202 -8.55 -14.93 -10.42
C CYS A 202 -8.22 -16.13 -11.30
N SER A 203 -9.23 -16.96 -11.69
CA SER A 203 -9.04 -18.06 -12.62
C SER A 203 -8.65 -17.60 -14.04
N VAL A 204 -9.00 -16.36 -14.43
CA VAL A 204 -8.49 -15.74 -15.66
C VAL A 204 -7.01 -15.40 -15.50
N ALA A 205 -6.62 -14.68 -14.44
CA ALA A 205 -5.24 -14.28 -14.19
C ALA A 205 -4.31 -15.51 -14.02
N ALA A 206 -4.80 -16.56 -13.35
CA ALA A 206 -4.05 -17.81 -13.14
C ALA A 206 -3.58 -18.48 -14.44
N ARG A 207 -4.38 -18.38 -15.53
CA ARG A 207 -4.01 -18.94 -16.84
C ARG A 207 -2.77 -18.29 -17.46
N TYR A 208 -2.46 -17.08 -17.03
CA TYR A 208 -1.28 -16.32 -17.44
C TYR A 208 -0.13 -16.38 -16.42
N GLY A 209 -0.28 -17.19 -15.36
CA GLY A 209 0.70 -17.25 -14.26
C GLY A 209 0.69 -16.00 -13.38
N GLY A 210 -0.45 -15.32 -13.29
CA GLY A 210 -0.60 -14.10 -12.51
C GLY A 210 -0.72 -14.34 -11.01
N ILE A 211 -0.72 -13.26 -10.24
CA ILE A 211 -0.81 -13.20 -8.78
C ILE A 211 -2.13 -12.53 -8.38
N TYR A 212 -2.73 -12.95 -7.29
CA TYR A 212 -3.83 -12.27 -6.63
C TYR A 212 -3.33 -11.48 -5.41
N SER A 213 -3.21 -10.16 -5.55
CA SER A 213 -2.88 -9.26 -4.43
C SER A 213 -4.16 -8.83 -3.74
N VAL A 214 -4.27 -9.09 -2.43
CA VAL A 214 -5.51 -8.89 -1.70
C VAL A 214 -5.36 -8.02 -0.45
N HIS A 215 -5.96 -6.82 -0.46
CA HIS A 215 -6.36 -6.15 0.76
C HIS A 215 -7.64 -6.84 1.26
N ALA A 216 -7.50 -7.58 2.35
CA ALA A 216 -8.54 -8.50 2.84
C ALA A 216 -9.85 -7.77 3.19
N ARG A 217 -10.98 -8.47 3.11
CA ARG A 217 -12.33 -7.96 3.37
C ARG A 217 -12.53 -7.39 4.78
N SER A 218 -11.72 -7.83 5.73
CA SER A 218 -11.65 -7.28 7.07
C SER A 218 -10.28 -7.56 7.65
N ARG A 219 -9.66 -6.53 8.22
CA ARG A 219 -8.41 -6.67 8.98
C ARG A 219 -8.65 -6.52 10.48
N ASP A 220 -9.90 -6.39 10.86
CA ASP A 220 -10.36 -6.18 12.23
C ASP A 220 -11.19 -7.40 12.74
N VAL A 221 -12.48 -7.27 13.07
CA VAL A 221 -13.25 -8.33 13.75
C VAL A 221 -13.38 -9.62 12.99
N LYS A 222 -13.42 -9.57 11.65
CA LYS A 222 -13.53 -10.74 10.77
C LYS A 222 -12.21 -11.06 10.07
N VAL A 223 -11.08 -10.67 10.67
CA VAL A 223 -9.76 -10.85 10.06
C VAL A 223 -9.44 -12.32 9.76
N VAL A 224 -9.90 -13.24 10.60
CA VAL A 224 -9.68 -14.69 10.41
C VAL A 224 -10.49 -15.20 9.23
N GLU A 225 -11.77 -14.86 9.16
CA GLU A 225 -12.64 -15.24 8.05
C GLU A 225 -12.17 -14.64 6.73
N ALA A 226 -11.69 -13.41 6.75
CA ALA A 226 -11.15 -12.75 5.56
C ALA A 226 -9.85 -13.39 5.07
N ALA A 227 -9.00 -13.85 5.96
CA ALA A 227 -7.81 -14.62 5.60
C ALA A 227 -8.17 -15.98 4.99
N MET A 228 -9.17 -16.66 5.56
CA MET A 228 -9.68 -17.92 4.99
C MET A 228 -10.27 -17.70 3.59
N GLU A 229 -11.01 -16.61 3.36
CA GLU A 229 -11.53 -16.23 2.05
C GLU A 229 -10.41 -16.03 1.02
N ALA A 230 -9.35 -15.30 1.36
CA ALA A 230 -8.23 -15.06 0.47
C ALA A 230 -7.54 -16.38 0.04
N VAL A 231 -7.33 -17.29 1.01
CA VAL A 231 -6.77 -18.62 0.74
C VAL A 231 -7.72 -19.47 -0.10
N GLU A 232 -9.02 -19.46 0.19
CA GLU A 232 -10.05 -20.17 -0.59
C GLU A 232 -10.05 -19.73 -2.06
N ILE A 233 -9.92 -18.42 -2.31
CA ILE A 233 -9.81 -17.88 -3.66
C ILE A 233 -8.57 -18.42 -4.36
N GLY A 234 -7.40 -18.36 -3.70
CA GLY A 234 -6.14 -18.90 -4.23
C GLY A 234 -6.23 -20.39 -4.57
N GLU A 235 -6.77 -21.18 -3.66
CA GLU A 235 -6.92 -22.64 -3.83
C GLU A 235 -7.88 -22.99 -4.98
N LYS A 236 -9.06 -22.33 -5.04
CA LYS A 236 -10.07 -22.60 -6.07
C LYS A 236 -9.72 -22.08 -7.45
N ALA A 237 -9.07 -20.93 -7.52
CA ALA A 237 -8.62 -20.34 -8.78
C ALA A 237 -7.29 -20.91 -9.29
N GLY A 238 -6.52 -21.57 -8.43
CA GLY A 238 -5.18 -22.07 -8.75
C GLY A 238 -4.18 -20.94 -8.98
N ILE A 239 -4.25 -19.87 -8.17
CA ILE A 239 -3.45 -18.65 -8.29
C ILE A 239 -2.62 -18.43 -7.03
N GLN A 240 -1.42 -17.87 -7.17
CA GLN A 240 -0.64 -17.37 -6.04
C GLN A 240 -1.37 -16.23 -5.35
N VAL A 241 -1.32 -16.19 -4.02
CA VAL A 241 -1.92 -15.14 -3.20
C VAL A 241 -0.83 -14.29 -2.57
N GLU A 242 -0.91 -12.98 -2.76
CA GLU A 242 -0.13 -11.98 -2.03
C GLU A 242 -1.06 -11.26 -1.06
N GLY A 243 -0.92 -11.56 0.22
CA GLY A 243 -1.68 -10.93 1.30
C GLY A 243 -1.13 -9.53 1.60
N ALA A 244 -1.80 -8.51 1.14
CA ALA A 244 -1.40 -7.11 1.34
C ALA A 244 -1.46 -6.72 2.82
N HIS A 245 -0.35 -6.10 3.35
CA HIS A 245 -0.21 -5.64 4.74
C HIS A 245 -0.88 -6.62 5.75
N TRP A 246 -0.46 -7.89 5.70
CA TRP A 246 -1.08 -9.06 6.34
C TRP A 246 -0.93 -9.05 7.86
N GLY A 247 -1.80 -8.30 8.53
CA GLY A 247 -1.80 -8.15 9.98
C GLY A 247 -3.15 -7.73 10.52
N ALA A 248 -3.51 -8.25 11.70
CA ALA A 248 -4.74 -7.88 12.38
C ALA A 248 -4.67 -6.42 12.84
N ARG A 249 -5.78 -5.71 12.67
CA ARG A 249 -5.97 -4.36 13.20
C ARG A 249 -6.83 -4.38 14.46
N PHE A 250 -6.70 -3.33 15.27
CA PHE A 250 -7.58 -3.07 16.38
C PHE A 250 -9.08 -3.19 15.97
N PRO A 251 -9.94 -3.83 16.76
CA PRO A 251 -9.72 -4.40 18.10
C PRO A 251 -9.37 -5.91 18.11
N SER A 252 -8.80 -6.42 17.04
CA SER A 252 -8.39 -7.84 16.92
C SER A 252 -6.90 -8.03 17.19
N ASP A 253 -6.32 -7.17 18.03
CA ASP A 253 -4.93 -7.32 18.48
C ASP A 253 -4.65 -8.75 18.96
N GLY A 254 -3.52 -9.31 18.51
CA GLY A 254 -3.11 -10.69 18.81
C GLY A 254 -3.60 -11.75 17.83
N LYS A 255 -4.49 -11.41 16.87
CA LYS A 255 -5.01 -12.39 15.90
C LYS A 255 -4.13 -12.60 14.68
N THR A 256 -3.07 -11.79 14.50
CA THR A 256 -2.15 -11.97 13.37
C THR A 256 -1.57 -13.39 13.33
N LYS A 257 -1.33 -13.99 14.48
CA LYS A 257 -0.90 -15.39 14.53
C LYS A 257 -1.87 -16.32 13.80
N HIS A 258 -3.16 -16.16 13.99
CA HIS A 258 -4.16 -17.05 13.37
C HIS A 258 -4.19 -16.89 11.85
N ILE A 259 -4.05 -15.67 11.34
CA ILE A 259 -4.04 -15.46 9.89
C ILE A 259 -2.74 -15.94 9.24
N VAL A 260 -1.62 -15.86 9.95
CA VAL A 260 -0.36 -16.46 9.50
C VAL A 260 -0.43 -17.98 9.53
N ASP A 261 -0.98 -18.58 10.58
CA ASP A 261 -1.19 -20.04 10.66
C ASP A 261 -2.05 -20.53 9.47
N ILE A 262 -3.12 -19.80 9.09
CA ILE A 262 -3.95 -20.12 7.91
C ILE A 262 -3.13 -20.07 6.62
N ALA A 263 -2.26 -19.08 6.44
CA ALA A 263 -1.37 -18.99 5.28
C ALA A 263 -0.39 -20.19 5.24
N GLU A 264 0.22 -20.56 6.37
CA GLU A 264 1.13 -21.70 6.43
C GLU A 264 0.42 -23.04 6.18
N GLU A 265 -0.76 -23.26 6.78
CA GLU A 265 -1.58 -24.45 6.48
C GLU A 265 -1.97 -24.54 5.00
N ALA A 266 -2.22 -23.39 4.35
CA ALA A 266 -2.48 -23.34 2.91
C ALA A 266 -1.23 -23.71 2.10
N ARG A 267 -0.06 -23.22 2.49
CA ARG A 267 1.23 -23.59 1.86
C ARG A 267 1.51 -25.10 2.01
N GLU A 268 1.23 -25.69 3.15
CA GLU A 268 1.34 -27.16 3.35
C GLU A 268 0.42 -27.94 2.40
N ARG A 269 -0.73 -27.37 2.01
CA ARG A 269 -1.64 -27.96 1.01
C ARG A 269 -1.24 -27.66 -0.43
N GLY A 270 -0.21 -26.86 -0.67
CA GLY A 270 0.31 -26.50 -1.99
C GLY A 270 -0.27 -25.22 -2.59
N VAL A 271 -0.98 -24.42 -1.82
CA VAL A 271 -1.38 -23.05 -2.21
C VAL A 271 -0.21 -22.12 -1.98
N ASP A 272 0.25 -21.40 -3.00
CA ASP A 272 1.33 -20.43 -2.84
C ASP A 272 0.78 -19.14 -2.22
N VAL A 273 1.13 -18.89 -0.96
CA VAL A 273 0.71 -17.72 -0.19
C VAL A 273 1.94 -17.00 0.34
N ALA A 274 2.14 -15.78 -0.10
CA ALA A 274 3.08 -14.83 0.48
C ALA A 274 2.32 -13.61 1.02
N PHE A 275 2.99 -12.74 1.74
CA PHE A 275 2.36 -11.52 2.26
C PHE A 275 3.39 -10.44 2.55
N ASP A 276 2.90 -9.22 2.61
CA ASP A 276 3.69 -8.06 2.97
C ASP A 276 3.26 -7.43 4.30
N GLN A 277 4.12 -6.60 4.85
CA GLN A 277 3.84 -5.82 6.05
C GLN A 277 4.51 -4.46 6.00
N VAL A 278 3.76 -3.46 6.43
CA VAL A 278 4.25 -2.10 6.65
C VAL A 278 4.86 -2.01 8.06
N PRO A 279 6.17 -1.81 8.22
CA PRO A 279 6.84 -1.75 9.53
C PRO A 279 6.78 -0.34 10.16
N TRP A 280 5.74 0.45 9.91
CA TRP A 280 5.66 1.79 10.45
C TRP A 280 5.12 1.80 11.88
N THR A 281 5.92 2.30 12.82
CA THR A 281 5.54 2.50 14.22
C THR A 281 5.94 3.91 14.68
N MET A 282 5.24 4.46 15.67
CA MET A 282 5.69 5.65 16.36
C MET A 282 6.35 5.24 17.68
N ASP A 283 7.54 5.76 17.95
CA ASP A 283 8.31 5.44 19.14
C ASP A 283 7.52 5.64 20.43
N GLY A 284 7.62 4.66 21.33
CA GLY A 284 7.04 4.69 22.67
C GLY A 284 5.54 4.38 22.75
N ALA A 285 4.84 4.22 21.63
CA ALA A 285 3.39 3.98 21.65
C ALA A 285 3.00 2.50 21.67
N GLY A 286 3.91 1.58 21.33
CA GLY A 286 3.64 0.13 21.27
C GLY A 286 2.61 -0.29 20.23
N VAL A 287 2.31 0.56 19.27
CA VAL A 287 1.35 0.34 18.19
C VAL A 287 1.92 0.72 16.83
N GLY A 288 1.52 0.01 15.78
CA GLY A 288 1.77 0.38 14.40
C GLY A 288 0.81 1.51 13.98
N TRP A 289 1.32 2.55 13.34
CA TRP A 289 0.57 3.74 12.95
C TRP A 289 0.42 3.85 11.43
N CYS A 290 -0.74 4.36 11.00
CA CYS A 290 -1.03 4.72 9.63
C CYS A 290 -1.30 6.23 9.56
N GLY A 291 -0.61 6.94 8.69
CA GLY A 291 -0.90 8.34 8.40
C GLY A 291 -2.17 8.47 7.57
N CYS A 292 -3.01 9.46 7.87
CA CYS A 292 -4.25 9.75 7.13
C CYS A 292 -4.66 11.20 7.33
N GLY A 293 -5.50 11.73 6.45
CA GLY A 293 -6.21 12.98 6.71
C GLY A 293 -7.07 12.87 7.98
N LEU A 294 -7.05 13.89 8.82
CA LEU A 294 -7.79 13.86 10.10
C LEU A 294 -9.30 13.65 9.93
N ILE A 295 -9.85 14.04 8.79
CA ILE A 295 -11.28 13.88 8.47
C ILE A 295 -11.63 12.45 8.05
N GLU A 296 -10.71 11.75 7.39
CA GLU A 296 -10.97 10.45 6.76
C GLU A 296 -11.59 9.43 7.71
N PRO A 297 -11.07 9.23 8.93
CA PRO A 297 -11.62 8.23 9.84
C PRO A 297 -13.11 8.41 10.15
N ILE A 298 -13.63 9.62 10.07
CA ILE A 298 -15.03 9.90 10.40
C ILE A 298 -15.96 9.97 9.18
N ILE A 299 -15.44 10.10 7.96
CA ILE A 299 -16.27 10.21 6.75
C ILE A 299 -16.25 8.96 5.87
N ILE A 300 -15.13 8.22 5.81
CA ILE A 300 -15.01 7.03 4.95
C ILE A 300 -16.11 6.01 5.30
N GLY A 301 -16.79 5.50 4.27
CA GLY A 301 -17.90 4.58 4.41
C GLY A 301 -19.18 5.22 4.95
N SER A 302 -19.27 6.55 5.03
CA SER A 302 -20.52 7.26 5.30
C SER A 302 -21.31 7.48 4.02
N LYS A 303 -22.62 7.70 4.15
CA LYS A 303 -23.48 8.06 2.99
C LYS A 303 -23.02 9.32 2.23
N TYR A 304 -22.13 10.12 2.81
CA TYR A 304 -21.63 11.36 2.22
C TYR A 304 -20.41 11.13 1.31
N THR A 305 -19.71 10.01 1.48
CA THR A 305 -18.58 9.60 0.66
C THR A 305 -18.87 8.35 -0.18
N ASP A 306 -20.01 7.72 0.05
CA ASP A 306 -20.47 6.63 -0.79
C ASP A 306 -20.63 7.13 -2.24
N LYS A 307 -20.31 6.26 -3.19
CA LYS A 307 -20.39 6.55 -4.64
C LYS A 307 -19.49 7.71 -5.10
N GLY A 308 -18.36 7.91 -4.42
CA GLY A 308 -17.39 8.95 -4.79
C GLY A 308 -17.83 10.38 -4.41
N GLY A 309 -18.79 10.51 -3.50
CA GLY A 309 -19.21 11.83 -3.00
C GLY A 309 -18.05 12.59 -2.34
N LYS A 310 -17.90 13.87 -2.70
CA LYS A 310 -16.90 14.75 -2.09
C LYS A 310 -17.47 15.38 -0.80
N PHE A 311 -16.78 15.18 0.31
CA PHE A 311 -17.11 15.82 1.58
C PHE A 311 -16.64 17.29 1.57
N THR A 312 -17.48 18.21 2.04
CA THR A 312 -17.19 19.66 1.95
C THR A 312 -17.14 20.33 3.32
N LEU A 313 -16.50 21.51 3.38
CA LEU A 313 -16.48 22.33 4.59
C LEU A 313 -17.90 22.75 5.05
N GLU A 314 -18.83 22.95 4.12
CA GLU A 314 -20.22 23.25 4.46
C GLU A 314 -20.89 22.07 5.19
N MET A 315 -20.66 20.84 4.72
CA MET A 315 -21.13 19.62 5.40
C MET A 315 -20.52 19.50 6.80
N LEU A 316 -19.24 19.85 6.98
CA LEU A 316 -18.58 19.82 8.27
C LEU A 316 -19.13 20.86 9.25
N ARG A 317 -19.71 21.96 8.74
CA ARG A 317 -20.37 23.03 9.53
C ARG A 317 -21.86 22.77 9.78
N ASP A 318 -22.44 21.81 9.10
CA ASP A 318 -23.86 21.46 9.27
C ASP A 318 -24.05 20.56 10.50
N PRO A 319 -24.77 21.03 11.54
CA PRO A 319 -25.00 20.26 12.76
C PRO A 319 -25.72 18.92 12.50
N GLU A 320 -26.60 18.83 11.49
CA GLU A 320 -27.30 17.58 11.15
C GLU A 320 -26.32 16.55 10.55
N VAL A 321 -25.39 17.00 9.72
CA VAL A 321 -24.34 16.15 9.16
C VAL A 321 -23.41 15.65 10.27
N VAL A 322 -22.92 16.54 11.12
CA VAL A 322 -22.01 16.19 12.22
C VAL A 322 -22.68 15.22 13.20
N GLU A 323 -23.93 15.46 13.57
CA GLU A 323 -24.69 14.54 14.44
C GLU A 323 -24.96 13.19 13.76
N PHE A 324 -25.21 13.20 12.45
CA PHE A 324 -25.29 11.95 11.68
C PHE A 324 -23.95 11.18 11.76
N LEU A 325 -22.81 11.82 11.48
CA LEU A 325 -21.49 11.17 11.52
C LEU A 325 -21.22 10.59 12.91
N ARG A 326 -21.49 11.34 13.99
CA ARG A 326 -21.33 10.89 15.38
C ARG A 326 -22.14 9.61 15.65
N ARG A 327 -23.42 9.60 15.26
CA ARG A 327 -24.33 8.48 15.50
C ARG A 327 -24.03 7.29 14.61
N ASP A 328 -23.60 7.53 13.38
CA ASP A 328 -23.36 6.52 12.37
C ASP A 328 -22.01 5.80 12.58
N LEU A 329 -20.97 6.53 13.01
CA LEU A 329 -19.62 6.02 13.19
C LEU A 329 -19.55 4.67 13.95
N PRO A 330 -20.23 4.46 15.06
CA PRO A 330 -20.21 3.19 15.80
C PRO A 330 -20.88 2.02 15.09
N ASN A 331 -21.69 2.30 14.07
CA ASN A 331 -22.55 1.32 13.40
C ASN A 331 -22.07 0.98 11.99
N ARG A 332 -21.04 1.65 11.47
CA ARG A 332 -20.50 1.37 10.13
C ARG A 332 -19.91 -0.03 10.07
N GLN A 333 -20.23 -0.72 8.99
CA GLN A 333 -19.69 -2.05 8.73
C GLN A 333 -18.40 -2.01 7.90
N TYR A 334 -18.14 -0.89 7.22
CA TYR A 334 -17.09 -0.71 6.23
C TYR A 334 -16.35 0.60 6.44
N GLY A 335 -15.05 0.55 6.30
CA GLY A 335 -14.15 1.69 6.34
C GLY A 335 -12.77 1.26 6.85
N PRO A 336 -11.70 1.71 6.19
CA PRO A 336 -10.41 1.04 6.29
C PRO A 336 -9.71 1.18 7.63
N ILE A 337 -10.02 2.16 8.44
CA ILE A 337 -9.17 2.41 9.61
C ILE A 337 -9.95 2.43 10.92
N LEU A 338 -11.22 2.79 10.90
CA LEU A 338 -11.97 3.07 12.12
C LEU A 338 -13.46 2.67 12.05
N ALA A 339 -13.84 1.99 10.98
CA ALA A 339 -15.23 1.71 10.72
C ALA A 339 -15.80 0.62 11.61
N GLY A 340 -16.90 0.98 12.19
CA GLY A 340 -17.84 0.00 12.71
C GLY A 340 -17.64 -0.39 14.14
N ARG A 341 -17.13 0.52 15.06
CA ARG A 341 -17.01 0.03 16.43
C ARG A 341 -17.08 1.06 17.54
N ARG A 342 -17.83 0.64 18.56
CA ARG A 342 -17.77 1.20 19.91
C ARG A 342 -16.33 1.38 20.40
N GLY A 343 -15.40 0.50 19.99
CA GLY A 343 -14.01 0.57 20.40
C GLY A 343 -13.27 1.85 20.00
N LEU A 344 -13.66 2.53 18.91
CA LEU A 344 -13.01 3.78 18.54
C LEU A 344 -13.42 4.94 19.41
N LEU A 345 -14.71 5.03 19.73
CA LEU A 345 -15.21 6.04 20.66
C LEU A 345 -14.57 5.90 22.06
N ASP A 346 -14.05 4.71 22.38
CA ASP A 346 -13.30 4.44 23.60
C ASP A 346 -11.76 4.55 23.39
N SER A 347 -11.30 4.72 22.15
CA SER A 347 -9.87 4.66 21.78
C SER A 347 -9.36 5.90 21.04
N TRP A 348 -9.89 7.06 21.38
CA TRP A 348 -9.43 8.36 20.86
C TRP A 348 -7.94 8.66 21.14
N ASP A 349 -7.33 7.93 22.07
CA ASP A 349 -5.90 7.90 22.32
C ASP A 349 -5.08 7.29 21.17
N ARG A 350 -5.72 6.53 20.27
CA ARG A 350 -5.12 5.98 19.06
C ARG A 350 -5.22 6.91 17.83
N MET A 351 -5.75 8.11 17.98
CA MET A 351 -5.83 9.09 16.91
C MET A 351 -5.00 10.33 17.28
N LEU A 352 -3.86 10.49 16.63
CA LEU A 352 -2.90 11.56 16.85
C LEU A 352 -3.11 12.66 15.80
N VAL A 353 -3.10 13.91 16.24
CA VAL A 353 -2.99 15.08 15.36
C VAL A 353 -1.51 15.28 15.03
N ALA A 354 -1.12 15.00 13.79
CA ALA A 354 0.25 15.15 13.34
C ALA A 354 0.53 16.58 12.87
N HIS A 355 -0.40 17.16 12.08
CA HIS A 355 -0.25 18.51 11.57
C HIS A 355 -1.60 19.22 11.41
N CYS A 356 -1.70 20.42 11.99
CA CYS A 356 -2.77 21.39 11.76
C CYS A 356 -2.16 22.78 11.65
N GLU A 357 -2.53 23.53 10.61
CA GLU A 357 -1.98 24.87 10.36
C GLU A 357 -2.57 25.92 11.30
N LYS A 358 -3.90 25.88 11.46
CA LYS A 358 -4.64 26.87 12.30
C LYS A 358 -4.73 26.48 13.77
N SER A 359 -4.47 25.20 14.07
CA SER A 359 -4.53 24.65 15.43
C SER A 359 -3.20 23.98 15.85
N PRO A 360 -2.02 24.63 15.65
CA PRO A 360 -0.71 24.00 15.83
C PRO A 360 -0.42 23.59 17.28
N GLN A 361 -1.14 24.14 18.27
CA GLN A 361 -1.02 23.77 19.68
C GLN A 361 -1.44 22.31 19.96
N PHE A 362 -2.17 21.69 19.05
CA PHE A 362 -2.61 20.29 19.17
C PHE A 362 -1.70 19.32 18.45
N ASN A 363 -0.73 19.78 17.66
CA ASN A 363 0.22 18.92 16.98
C ASN A 363 1.00 18.06 17.97
N GLY A 364 1.02 16.74 17.75
CA GLY A 364 1.63 15.77 18.66
C GLY A 364 0.72 15.27 19.79
N MET A 365 -0.52 15.76 19.90
CA MET A 365 -1.49 15.30 20.88
C MET A 365 -2.47 14.30 20.26
N ASN A 366 -2.90 13.31 21.03
CA ASN A 366 -4.03 12.47 20.61
C ASN A 366 -5.38 13.14 20.97
N LEU A 367 -6.46 12.68 20.33
CA LEU A 367 -7.76 13.30 20.49
C LEU A 367 -8.31 13.21 21.92
N ARG A 368 -7.95 12.19 22.72
CA ARG A 368 -8.30 12.11 24.13
C ARG A 368 -7.64 13.26 24.92
N GLN A 369 -6.34 13.45 24.73
CA GLN A 369 -5.60 14.56 25.37
C GLN A 369 -6.16 15.94 24.98
N ILE A 370 -6.56 16.10 23.71
CA ILE A 370 -7.17 17.34 23.23
C ILE A 370 -8.54 17.54 23.87
N GLY A 371 -9.37 16.50 23.96
CA GLY A 371 -10.65 16.55 24.66
C GLY A 371 -10.49 16.97 26.12
N GLU A 372 -9.55 16.38 26.84
CA GLU A 372 -9.21 16.74 28.22
C GLU A 372 -8.76 18.20 28.34
N ALA A 373 -7.86 18.64 27.45
CA ALA A 373 -7.32 20.00 27.45
C ALA A 373 -8.37 21.08 27.13
N THR A 374 -9.37 20.74 26.30
CA THR A 374 -10.43 21.66 25.87
C THR A 374 -11.72 21.51 26.66
N GLY A 375 -11.85 20.50 27.52
CA GLY A 375 -13.06 20.17 28.24
C GLY A 375 -14.22 19.71 27.34
N LYS A 376 -13.91 19.15 26.15
CA LYS A 376 -14.87 18.70 25.15
C LYS A 376 -14.79 17.19 24.95
N ASP A 377 -15.86 16.64 24.40
CA ASP A 377 -15.81 15.29 23.84
C ASP A 377 -14.77 15.23 22.72
N PRO A 378 -13.94 14.16 22.60
CA PRO A 378 -12.89 14.06 21.58
C PRO A 378 -13.39 14.20 20.14
N PHE A 379 -14.61 13.71 19.84
CA PHE A 379 -15.20 13.89 18.51
C PHE A 379 -15.52 15.38 18.25
N ASP A 380 -16.07 16.10 19.24
CA ASP A 380 -16.34 17.54 19.12
C ASP A 380 -15.04 18.33 18.96
N ALA A 381 -14.00 17.95 19.71
CA ALA A 381 -12.69 18.56 19.58
C ALA A 381 -12.09 18.37 18.19
N LEU A 382 -12.25 17.17 17.58
CA LEU A 382 -11.85 16.92 16.21
C LEU A 382 -12.62 17.80 15.21
N ILE A 383 -13.95 17.88 15.33
CA ILE A 383 -14.77 18.74 14.47
C ILE A 383 -14.33 20.20 14.57
N ASP A 384 -14.07 20.70 15.79
CA ASP A 384 -13.60 22.07 15.99
C ASP A 384 -12.25 22.35 15.30
N ILE A 385 -11.30 21.40 15.37
CA ILE A 385 -10.01 21.50 14.68
C ILE A 385 -10.24 21.60 13.18
N LEU A 386 -11.01 20.68 12.60
CA LEU A 386 -11.27 20.64 11.16
C LEU A 386 -12.01 21.90 10.68
N VAL A 387 -13.00 22.38 11.43
CA VAL A 387 -13.71 23.64 11.11
C VAL A 387 -12.76 24.85 11.18
N ALA A 388 -11.83 24.87 12.14
CA ALA A 388 -10.84 25.94 12.27
C ALA A 388 -9.85 25.99 11.11
N GLU A 389 -9.48 24.84 10.53
CA GLU A 389 -8.64 24.75 9.32
C GLU A 389 -9.33 25.38 8.09
N GLY A 390 -10.68 25.48 8.07
CA GLY A 390 -11.45 26.09 6.99
C GLY A 390 -11.31 25.31 5.69
N GLU A 391 -11.09 26.00 4.57
CA GLU A 391 -10.91 25.36 3.25
C GLU A 391 -9.67 24.43 3.17
N GLY A 392 -8.81 24.49 4.20
CA GLY A 392 -7.65 23.61 4.34
C GLY A 392 -7.90 22.36 5.18
N PHE A 393 -9.13 22.05 5.60
CA PHE A 393 -9.43 20.96 6.52
C PHE A 393 -8.99 19.57 5.99
N GLU A 394 -8.98 19.38 4.69
CA GLU A 394 -8.51 18.16 4.03
C GLU A 394 -6.98 17.97 4.17
N ARG A 395 -6.23 19.07 4.42
CA ARG A 395 -4.78 19.03 4.68
C ARG A 395 -4.41 18.88 6.14
N ALA A 396 -5.39 18.88 7.05
CA ALA A 396 -5.16 18.54 8.44
C ALA A 396 -4.79 17.06 8.52
N TRP A 397 -3.58 16.79 9.03
CA TRP A 397 -2.99 15.46 8.96
C TRP A 397 -2.93 14.79 10.33
N GLY A 398 -3.22 13.51 10.32
CA GLY A 398 -3.18 12.69 11.52
C GLY A 398 -2.44 11.37 11.33
N ALA A 399 -2.36 10.62 12.41
CA ALA A 399 -1.93 9.24 12.39
C ALA A 399 -2.84 8.43 13.30
N VAL A 400 -3.21 7.24 12.83
CA VAL A 400 -4.06 6.32 13.58
C VAL A 400 -3.28 5.07 13.94
N GLY A 401 -3.31 4.71 15.22
CA GLY A 401 -2.74 3.47 15.72
C GLY A 401 -3.65 2.29 15.36
N ILE A 402 -3.31 1.59 14.29
CA ILE A 402 -4.17 0.57 13.69
C ILE A 402 -3.84 -0.85 14.09
N THR A 403 -2.58 -1.15 14.42
CA THR A 403 -2.16 -2.51 14.77
C THR A 403 -1.24 -2.51 15.97
N SER A 404 -1.23 -3.56 16.76
CA SER A 404 -0.27 -3.69 17.86
C SER A 404 1.14 -3.95 17.31
N LEU A 405 2.16 -3.50 18.04
CA LEU A 405 3.55 -3.80 17.67
C LEU A 405 3.82 -5.31 17.66
N TRP A 406 3.12 -6.06 18.52
CA TRP A 406 3.20 -7.51 18.53
C TRP A 406 2.70 -8.11 17.21
N ASP A 407 1.54 -7.66 16.71
CA ASP A 407 0.96 -8.13 15.46
C ASP A 407 1.85 -7.75 14.26
N THR A 408 2.35 -6.51 14.22
CA THR A 408 3.30 -6.07 13.20
C THR A 408 4.56 -6.94 13.19
N ASN A 409 5.16 -7.18 14.35
CA ASN A 409 6.36 -8.01 14.46
C ASN A 409 6.08 -9.46 14.09
N PHE A 410 4.91 -9.99 14.46
CA PHE A 410 4.57 -11.37 14.16
C PHE A 410 4.55 -11.65 12.65
N SER A 411 3.93 -10.78 11.86
CA SER A 411 3.99 -10.84 10.39
C SER A 411 5.41 -10.57 9.89
N LEU A 412 6.01 -9.45 10.30
CA LEU A 412 7.26 -8.96 9.74
C LEU A 412 8.44 -9.92 9.95
N LEU A 413 8.48 -10.64 11.06
CA LEU A 413 9.52 -11.65 11.35
C LEU A 413 9.29 -12.99 10.64
N HIS A 414 8.12 -13.17 10.04
CA HIS A 414 7.80 -14.40 9.33
C HIS A 414 8.64 -14.55 8.05
N PRO A 415 9.17 -15.73 7.70
CA PRO A 415 10.07 -15.93 6.55
C PRO A 415 9.43 -15.60 5.19
N HIS A 416 8.10 -15.67 5.07
CA HIS A 416 7.35 -15.36 3.85
C HIS A 416 6.73 -13.95 3.84
N CYS A 417 7.18 -13.07 4.73
CA CYS A 417 6.74 -11.69 4.78
C CYS A 417 7.77 -10.76 4.15
N SER A 418 7.37 -10.02 3.13
CA SER A 418 8.14 -8.92 2.55
C SER A 418 7.90 -7.61 3.29
N VAL A 419 8.82 -6.67 3.16
CA VAL A 419 8.63 -5.28 3.62
C VAL A 419 7.95 -4.50 2.50
N ALA A 420 6.89 -3.76 2.83
CA ALA A 420 6.15 -2.95 1.87
C ALA A 420 6.00 -1.50 2.31
N ILE A 421 5.88 -0.60 1.33
CA ILE A 421 5.72 0.84 1.60
C ILE A 421 4.25 1.24 1.76
N ASP A 422 3.35 0.61 1.00
CA ASP A 422 1.90 0.91 0.98
C ASP A 422 1.66 2.43 0.87
N SER A 423 2.30 3.06 -0.13
CA SER A 423 2.26 4.51 -0.37
C SER A 423 2.57 4.84 -1.83
N ALA A 424 2.24 6.05 -2.26
CA ALA A 424 2.71 6.63 -3.51
C ALA A 424 4.13 7.21 -3.36
N ASN A 425 4.86 7.34 -4.46
CA ASN A 425 6.10 8.10 -4.48
C ASN A 425 5.80 9.61 -4.46
N ASP A 426 6.70 10.36 -3.88
CA ASP A 426 6.56 11.81 -3.73
C ASP A 426 7.89 12.53 -3.91
N SER A 427 7.84 13.86 -3.96
CA SER A 427 9.02 14.70 -3.98
C SER A 427 8.95 15.72 -2.84
N PRO A 428 10.06 15.94 -2.12
CA PRO A 428 10.11 16.99 -1.10
C PRO A 428 10.14 18.41 -1.70
N ASN A 429 10.22 18.53 -3.03
CA ASN A 429 10.36 19.80 -3.72
C ASN A 429 9.04 20.23 -4.38
N PRO A 430 8.42 21.36 -3.96
CA PRO A 430 7.28 21.91 -4.66
C PRO A 430 7.61 22.25 -6.13
N PRO A 431 6.68 22.10 -7.10
CA PRO A 431 5.26 21.79 -6.93
C PRO A 431 4.93 20.29 -6.83
N LEU A 432 5.90 19.42 -6.78
CA LEU A 432 5.71 17.96 -6.85
C LEU A 432 5.23 17.35 -5.52
N GLY A 433 5.26 18.14 -4.42
CA GLY A 433 4.71 17.73 -3.12
C GLY A 433 3.17 17.70 -3.04
N ASP A 434 2.49 18.17 -4.08
CA ASP A 434 1.03 18.08 -4.21
C ASP A 434 0.71 16.99 -5.24
N SER A 435 0.83 15.72 -4.87
CA SER A 435 0.34 14.65 -5.74
C SER A 435 -1.18 14.75 -5.84
N PRO A 436 -1.75 14.96 -7.04
CA PRO A 436 -3.20 14.98 -7.21
C PRO A 436 -3.82 13.60 -6.96
N VAL A 437 -3.01 12.55 -6.86
CA VAL A 437 -3.45 11.17 -6.77
C VAL A 437 -2.77 10.47 -5.62
N GLY A 438 -3.38 10.58 -4.46
CA GLY A 438 -2.92 9.92 -3.25
C GLY A 438 -2.00 10.81 -2.41
N GLU A 439 -2.37 10.93 -1.17
CA GLU A 439 -1.58 11.66 -0.18
C GLU A 439 -0.31 10.89 0.14
N SER A 440 0.82 11.56 0.04
CA SER A 440 2.09 11.03 0.49
C SER A 440 2.07 10.87 1.99
N THR A 441 2.25 9.65 2.42
CA THR A 441 2.42 9.36 3.84
C THR A 441 3.88 9.51 4.24
N THR A 442 4.16 9.64 5.55
CA THR A 442 5.53 9.63 6.08
C THR A 442 6.32 8.39 5.63
N ARG A 443 5.63 7.30 5.32
CA ARG A 443 6.20 6.06 4.76
C ARG A 443 6.89 6.30 3.41
N ALA A 444 6.32 7.18 2.57
CA ALA A 444 6.89 7.53 1.27
C ALA A 444 8.34 8.03 1.34
N TYR A 445 8.75 8.57 2.49
CA TYR A 445 10.07 9.17 2.66
C TYR A 445 11.04 8.35 3.52
N GLY A 446 10.58 7.45 4.37
CA GLY A 446 11.43 6.86 5.38
C GLY A 446 11.17 5.42 5.78
N GLN A 447 10.32 4.69 5.05
CA GLN A 447 9.91 3.33 5.41
C GLN A 447 11.07 2.34 5.54
N TYR A 448 11.89 2.23 4.50
CA TYR A 448 12.99 1.26 4.47
C TYR A 448 14.14 1.65 5.41
N PRO A 449 14.62 2.90 5.44
CA PRO A 449 15.59 3.33 6.44
C PRO A 449 15.13 3.06 7.87
N TYR A 450 13.87 3.38 8.20
CA TYR A 450 13.29 3.13 9.51
C TYR A 450 13.23 1.62 9.83
N PHE A 451 12.86 0.78 8.87
CA PHE A 451 12.88 -0.67 9.04
C PHE A 451 14.27 -1.19 9.44
N PHE A 452 15.33 -0.78 8.74
CA PHE A 452 16.69 -1.18 9.08
C PHE A 452 17.15 -0.61 10.42
N GLU A 453 16.80 0.63 10.74
CA GLU A 453 17.13 1.24 12.02
C GLU A 453 16.44 0.51 13.16
N LYS A 454 15.14 0.36 13.11
CA LYS A 454 14.35 -0.21 14.19
C LYS A 454 14.60 -1.71 14.39
N TRP A 455 14.41 -2.53 13.37
CA TRP A 455 14.42 -4.00 13.53
C TRP A 455 15.82 -4.60 13.50
N VAL A 456 16.77 -3.97 12.82
CA VAL A 456 18.14 -4.52 12.69
C VAL A 456 19.10 -3.88 13.68
N ARG A 457 19.08 -2.54 13.82
CA ARG A 457 20.11 -1.84 14.63
C ARG A 457 19.69 -1.67 16.09
N GLU A 458 18.45 -1.23 16.34
CA GLU A 458 17.94 -0.99 17.71
C GLU A 458 17.47 -2.26 18.37
N ASP A 459 16.39 -2.86 17.87
CA ASP A 459 15.75 -4.01 18.48
C ASP A 459 16.52 -5.32 18.24
N ARG A 460 17.32 -5.39 17.16
CA ARG A 460 18.18 -6.53 16.80
C ARG A 460 17.41 -7.85 16.73
N VAL A 461 16.18 -7.81 16.22
CA VAL A 461 15.33 -8.97 16.04
C VAL A 461 15.48 -9.60 14.66
N LEU A 462 16.11 -8.88 13.71
CA LEU A 462 16.51 -9.38 12.39
C LEU A 462 18.01 -9.19 12.19
N THR A 463 18.65 -10.13 11.49
CA THR A 463 19.99 -9.92 10.95
C THR A 463 19.91 -8.98 9.73
N MET A 464 21.02 -8.36 9.36
CA MET A 464 21.08 -7.53 8.15
C MET A 464 20.80 -8.36 6.90
N GLU A 465 21.29 -9.60 6.85
CA GLU A 465 21.10 -10.53 5.74
C GLU A 465 19.61 -10.86 5.53
N GLU A 466 18.90 -11.18 6.61
CA GLU A 466 17.47 -11.47 6.53
C GLU A 466 16.65 -10.22 6.18
N ALA A 467 17.02 -9.07 6.73
CA ALA A 467 16.37 -7.80 6.40
C ALA A 467 16.55 -7.45 4.90
N VAL A 468 17.77 -7.61 4.37
CA VAL A 468 18.01 -7.41 2.93
C VAL A 468 17.21 -8.42 2.10
N ARG A 469 17.16 -9.71 2.51
CA ARG A 469 16.35 -10.72 1.82
C ARG A 469 14.86 -10.31 1.71
N LYS A 470 14.28 -9.81 2.80
CA LYS A 470 12.88 -9.36 2.87
C LYS A 470 12.58 -8.16 1.97
N CYS A 471 13.59 -7.37 1.65
CA CYS A 471 13.47 -6.20 0.76
C CYS A 471 13.91 -6.48 -0.69
N THR A 472 14.49 -7.64 -0.98
CA THR A 472 15.11 -7.92 -2.29
C THR A 472 14.76 -9.30 -2.82
N GLY A 473 15.45 -10.35 -2.37
CA GLY A 473 15.33 -11.71 -2.91
C GLY A 473 13.98 -12.36 -2.63
N LEU A 474 13.34 -12.08 -1.50
CA LEU A 474 12.00 -12.61 -1.20
C LEU A 474 10.93 -11.99 -2.12
N PRO A 475 10.78 -10.65 -2.21
CA PRO A 475 9.78 -10.05 -3.09
C PRO A 475 10.05 -10.23 -4.58
N ALA A 476 11.24 -10.69 -4.99
CA ALA A 476 11.60 -10.94 -6.38
C ALA A 476 11.30 -12.39 -6.84
N GLN A 477 10.86 -13.27 -5.95
CA GLN A 477 10.48 -14.67 -6.25
C GLN A 477 9.06 -14.78 -6.75
#